data_b5205a591468ebfd141419fb67bc7491
#
_entry.id   b5205a591468ebfd141419fb67bc7491
#
_cell.length_a   1.000
_cell.length_b   1.000
_cell.length_c   1.000
_cell.angle_alpha   90.00
_cell.angle_beta   90.00
_cell.angle_gamma   90.00
#
_symmetry.space_group_name_H-M   'P 1'
#
loop_
_entity.id
_entity.type
_entity.pdbx_description
1 polymer ?
#
loop_
_entity_poly.entity_id
_entity_poly.type
_entity_poly.pdbx_seq_one_letter_code
_entity_poly.pdbx_strand_id
1 'polypeptide(L)'
;AHDIGHSAFGHEGEKILSEISKRDIGCSFWHEKNGLRVVDKLELLQDNKGNLSNLNLTYAVRDGIICHCGEVDENGIFPRKDFIDLNTITNPGEVQPYTWEGCVVKISDKIAYLGRDIEDALLLKIISRDDLREVYALGHKYGQKTVNTSVIMHELMGDLVENSSVENGISFSREKQNFIDSIKKFNYEKIYNNEKFSYYRRYANLVINSIFEELFKYYDKENTINKLQADIDKKYRFVISDFKGWIIKYCDESVFNTKDLKNSLNNVKIYGTLQSEEIYKVAIVDYISCMTDAYAIKCFNELISF
;
A
#
# COMPACT_ATOMS: atom_id res chain seq x y z
N ALA A 1 2.52 0.48 -10.19
CA ALA A 1 1.56 1.48 -9.68
C ALA A 1 0.50 0.87 -8.77
N HIS A 2 0.10 -0.43 -8.98
CA HIS A 2 -0.93 -1.07 -8.15
C HIS A 2 -0.58 -1.02 -6.66
N ASP A 3 0.68 -1.25 -6.30
CA ASP A 3 1.19 -1.28 -4.91
C ASP A 3 1.66 0.05 -4.33
N ILE A 4 1.47 1.17 -5.02
CA ILE A 4 1.92 2.49 -4.54
C ILE A 4 1.25 2.91 -3.22
N GLY A 5 0.15 2.29 -2.88
CA GLY A 5 -0.60 2.56 -1.66
C GLY A 5 -0.16 1.76 -0.44
N HIS A 6 0.79 0.83 -0.57
CA HIS A 6 1.33 0.12 0.58
C HIS A 6 2.07 1.06 1.53
N SER A 7 1.74 0.95 2.81
CA SER A 7 2.42 1.68 3.88
C SER A 7 3.75 1.03 4.27
N ALA A 8 4.55 1.74 5.04
CA ALA A 8 5.68 1.14 5.74
C ALA A 8 5.22 -0.11 6.52
N PHE A 9 6.06 -1.14 6.55
CA PHE A 9 5.82 -2.46 7.16
C PHE A 9 4.74 -3.30 6.46
N GLY A 10 4.39 -2.98 5.20
CA GLY A 10 3.48 -3.76 4.37
C GLY A 10 2.10 -3.98 5.02
N HIS A 11 1.56 -5.19 4.94
CA HIS A 11 0.24 -5.51 5.52
C HIS A 11 0.13 -5.30 7.04
N GLU A 12 1.22 -5.42 7.80
CA GLU A 12 1.17 -5.11 9.23
C GLU A 12 1.04 -3.62 9.48
N GLY A 13 1.74 -2.78 8.71
CA GLY A 13 1.55 -1.32 8.74
C GLY A 13 0.15 -0.90 8.30
N GLU A 14 -0.40 -1.55 7.27
CA GLU A 14 -1.77 -1.35 6.83
C GLU A 14 -2.79 -1.62 7.95
N LYS A 15 -2.66 -2.74 8.67
CA LYS A 15 -3.53 -3.06 9.82
C LYS A 15 -3.47 -1.97 10.89
N ILE A 16 -2.27 -1.50 11.22
CA ILE A 16 -2.06 -0.46 12.23
C ILE A 16 -2.69 0.86 11.77
N LEU A 17 -2.47 1.28 10.52
CA LEU A 17 -3.10 2.48 9.96
C LEU A 17 -4.61 2.34 9.85
N SER A 18 -5.13 1.13 9.57
CA SER A 18 -6.57 0.86 9.58
C SER A 18 -7.17 0.99 10.99
N GLU A 19 -6.46 0.53 12.03
CA GLU A 19 -6.88 0.70 13.43
C GLU A 19 -6.89 2.18 13.82
N ILE A 20 -5.84 2.94 13.50
CA ILE A 20 -5.77 4.39 13.72
C ILE A 20 -6.91 5.09 12.98
N SER A 21 -7.10 4.80 11.70
CA SER A 21 -8.12 5.44 10.87
C SER A 21 -9.54 5.16 11.37
N LYS A 22 -9.83 3.93 11.80
CA LYS A 22 -11.13 3.58 12.38
C LYS A 22 -11.37 4.29 13.71
N ARG A 23 -10.36 4.32 14.58
CA ARG A 23 -10.45 4.93 15.91
C ARG A 23 -10.57 6.45 15.85
N ASP A 24 -9.76 7.10 14.99
CA ASP A 24 -9.52 8.55 15.04
C ASP A 24 -10.18 9.34 13.92
N ILE A 25 -10.56 8.67 12.80
CA ILE A 25 -11.11 9.30 11.60
C ILE A 25 -12.49 8.71 11.25
N GLY A 26 -12.81 7.50 11.73
CA GLY A 26 -14.09 6.84 11.45
C GLY A 26 -14.17 6.17 10.08
N CYS A 27 -13.03 5.97 9.38
CA CYS A 27 -12.97 5.28 8.09
C CYS A 27 -11.98 4.12 8.10
N SER A 28 -12.14 3.18 7.15
CA SER A 28 -11.19 2.10 6.95
C SER A 28 -10.04 2.54 6.05
N PHE A 29 -8.82 2.10 6.37
CA PHE A 29 -7.64 2.23 5.54
C PHE A 29 -7.29 0.86 4.94
N TRP A 30 -7.03 0.80 3.63
CA TRP A 30 -6.44 -0.34 2.93
C TRP A 30 -5.66 0.15 1.72
N HIS A 31 -4.63 -0.62 1.31
CA HIS A 31 -3.60 -0.13 0.40
C HIS A 31 -4.14 0.20 -1.00
N GLU A 32 -5.11 -0.51 -1.56
CA GLU A 32 -5.63 -0.23 -2.90
C GLU A 32 -6.39 1.12 -2.93
N LYS A 33 -7.17 1.42 -1.90
CA LYS A 33 -7.83 2.74 -1.79
C LYS A 33 -6.83 3.84 -1.52
N ASN A 34 -5.81 3.55 -0.70
CA ASN A 34 -4.71 4.47 -0.49
C ASN A 34 -3.93 4.70 -1.78
N GLY A 35 -3.69 3.67 -2.61
CA GLY A 35 -3.08 3.78 -3.93
C GLY A 35 -3.84 4.74 -4.84
N LEU A 36 -5.17 4.61 -4.90
CA LEU A 36 -6.02 5.56 -5.61
C LEU A 36 -5.87 6.98 -5.06
N ARG A 37 -5.86 7.14 -3.72
CA ARG A 37 -5.67 8.43 -3.05
C ARG A 37 -4.31 9.04 -3.36
N VAL A 38 -3.25 8.24 -3.33
CA VAL A 38 -1.89 8.68 -3.67
C VAL A 38 -1.84 9.24 -5.09
N VAL A 39 -2.29 8.49 -6.09
CA VAL A 39 -2.22 8.93 -7.49
C VAL A 39 -3.18 10.07 -7.83
N ASP A 40 -4.29 10.20 -7.14
CA ASP A 40 -5.30 11.25 -7.40
C ASP A 40 -4.99 12.56 -6.66
N LYS A 41 -4.36 12.49 -5.48
CA LYS A 41 -4.31 13.62 -4.54
C LYS A 41 -2.92 13.95 -4.03
N LEU A 42 -2.06 12.94 -3.78
CA LEU A 42 -0.80 13.12 -3.08
C LEU A 42 0.41 13.17 -4.02
N GLU A 43 0.41 12.38 -5.09
CA GLU A 43 1.51 12.42 -6.04
C GLU A 43 1.41 13.65 -6.93
N LEU A 44 2.54 14.34 -7.11
CA LEU A 44 2.64 15.57 -7.89
C LEU A 44 3.73 15.43 -8.95
N LEU A 45 3.37 15.73 -10.19
CA LEU A 45 4.31 15.81 -11.30
C LEU A 45 4.68 17.27 -11.63
N GLN A 46 5.97 17.46 -11.85
CA GLN A 46 6.51 18.75 -12.25
C GLN A 46 6.42 18.92 -13.79
N ASP A 47 5.87 20.03 -14.23
CA ASP A 47 5.89 20.42 -15.62
C ASP A 47 7.25 21.04 -16.04
N ASN A 48 7.40 21.37 -17.32
CA ASN A 48 8.63 21.97 -17.86
C ASN A 48 8.89 23.40 -17.38
N LYS A 49 7.95 24.02 -16.66
CA LYS A 49 8.06 25.36 -16.06
C LYS A 49 8.33 25.28 -14.56
N GLY A 50 8.38 24.07 -13.98
CA GLY A 50 8.59 23.87 -12.56
C GLY A 50 7.33 23.87 -11.72
N ASN A 51 6.13 23.93 -12.32
CA ASN A 51 4.88 23.83 -11.56
C ASN A 51 4.56 22.38 -11.22
N LEU A 52 4.04 22.15 -10.03
CA LEU A 52 3.62 20.82 -9.57
C LEU A 52 2.09 20.68 -9.68
N SER A 53 1.63 19.60 -10.29
CA SER A 53 0.21 19.30 -10.48
C SER A 53 -0.08 17.84 -10.18
N ASN A 54 -1.32 17.50 -9.84
CA ASN A 54 -1.76 16.11 -9.70
C ASN A 54 -1.63 15.35 -11.04
N LEU A 55 -1.50 14.02 -10.99
CA LEU A 55 -1.17 13.18 -12.14
C LEU A 55 -2.22 13.19 -13.25
N ASN A 56 -3.51 13.37 -12.94
CA ASN A 56 -4.62 13.32 -13.88
C ASN A 56 -4.66 12.00 -14.71
N LEU A 57 -4.57 10.86 -14.03
CA LEU A 57 -4.60 9.54 -14.67
C LEU A 57 -5.97 9.22 -15.27
N THR A 58 -5.97 8.39 -16.31
CA THR A 58 -7.22 7.90 -16.91
C THR A 58 -8.00 7.02 -15.94
N TYR A 59 -9.30 6.91 -16.15
CA TYR A 59 -10.16 6.04 -15.37
C TYR A 59 -9.66 4.59 -15.33
N ALA A 60 -9.26 4.03 -16.47
CA ALA A 60 -8.79 2.65 -16.58
C ALA A 60 -7.58 2.35 -15.70
N VAL A 61 -6.61 3.29 -15.62
CA VAL A 61 -5.43 3.13 -14.74
C VAL A 61 -5.83 3.23 -13.27
N ARG A 62 -6.67 4.19 -12.91
CA ARG A 62 -7.17 4.39 -11.55
C ARG A 62 -7.99 3.20 -11.08
N ASP A 63 -8.82 2.67 -11.96
CA ASP A 63 -9.61 1.46 -11.74
C ASP A 63 -8.72 0.24 -11.49
N GLY A 64 -7.71 0.01 -12.34
CA GLY A 64 -6.75 -1.07 -12.15
C GLY A 64 -5.98 -0.97 -10.84
N ILE A 65 -5.75 0.24 -10.29
CA ILE A 65 -5.12 0.43 -8.98
C ILE A 65 -6.05 0.01 -7.83
N ILE A 66 -7.31 0.44 -7.81
CA ILE A 66 -8.19 0.15 -6.67
C ILE A 66 -8.84 -1.24 -6.74
N CYS A 67 -8.95 -1.85 -7.94
CA CYS A 67 -9.61 -3.14 -8.13
C CYS A 67 -8.65 -4.32 -8.27
N HIS A 68 -7.34 -4.14 -8.06
CA HIS A 68 -6.38 -5.23 -8.25
C HIS A 68 -6.39 -6.29 -7.13
N CYS A 69 -7.02 -6.02 -5.99
CA CYS A 69 -7.08 -7.00 -4.89
C CYS A 69 -7.49 -8.39 -5.39
N GLY A 70 -6.57 -9.34 -5.26
CA GLY A 70 -6.66 -10.67 -5.86
C GLY A 70 -6.99 -11.80 -4.92
N GLU A 71 -7.36 -11.52 -3.68
CA GLU A 71 -7.59 -12.56 -2.67
C GLU A 71 -8.87 -13.38 -2.90
N VAL A 72 -9.77 -12.89 -3.74
CA VAL A 72 -10.96 -13.66 -4.14
C VAL A 72 -10.50 -14.81 -5.03
N ASP A 73 -10.77 -16.05 -4.61
CA ASP A 73 -10.32 -17.29 -5.26
C ASP A 73 -11.14 -17.64 -6.52
N GLU A 74 -11.49 -16.65 -7.31
CA GLU A 74 -12.20 -16.87 -8.56
C GLU A 74 -11.22 -17.28 -9.66
N ASN A 75 -11.61 -18.29 -10.42
CA ASN A 75 -11.01 -18.66 -11.69
C ASN A 75 -11.93 -18.17 -12.81
N GLY A 76 -11.35 -17.67 -13.91
CA GLY A 76 -12.15 -17.07 -14.98
C GLY A 76 -12.59 -15.64 -14.66
N ILE A 77 -11.62 -14.75 -14.44
CA ILE A 77 -11.89 -13.34 -14.12
C ILE A 77 -12.24 -12.58 -15.40
N PHE A 78 -13.37 -11.88 -15.35
CA PHE A 78 -13.86 -11.02 -16.43
C PHE A 78 -13.87 -9.56 -15.98
N PRO A 79 -13.63 -8.62 -16.91
CA PRO A 79 -13.90 -7.22 -16.65
C PRO A 79 -15.38 -7.01 -16.30
N ARG A 80 -15.65 -6.15 -15.31
CA ARG A 80 -17.03 -5.72 -15.08
C ARG A 80 -17.57 -4.90 -16.26
N LYS A 81 -18.89 -4.91 -16.42
CA LYS A 81 -19.56 -4.21 -17.52
C LYS A 81 -19.87 -2.74 -17.18
N ASP A 82 -20.11 -2.46 -15.93
CA ASP A 82 -20.62 -1.17 -15.50
C ASP A 82 -19.48 -0.21 -15.12
N PHE A 83 -19.62 1.04 -15.57
CA PHE A 83 -18.81 2.15 -15.11
C PHE A 83 -19.34 2.60 -13.74
N ILE A 84 -18.45 2.73 -12.76
CA ILE A 84 -18.79 3.14 -11.38
C ILE A 84 -17.93 4.31 -10.93
N ASP A 85 -18.40 5.08 -9.96
CA ASP A 85 -17.52 6.00 -9.23
C ASP A 85 -16.59 5.19 -8.31
N LEU A 86 -15.28 5.27 -8.55
CA LEU A 86 -14.27 4.53 -7.79
C LEU A 86 -14.25 4.92 -6.31
N ASN A 87 -14.74 6.10 -5.95
CA ASN A 87 -14.84 6.53 -4.55
C ASN A 87 -15.91 5.77 -3.76
N THR A 88 -16.88 5.15 -4.45
CA THR A 88 -17.94 4.36 -3.80
C THR A 88 -17.48 2.98 -3.34
N ILE A 89 -16.31 2.52 -3.76
CA ILE A 89 -15.74 1.25 -3.32
C ILE A 89 -15.36 1.37 -1.84
N THR A 90 -15.91 0.50 -1.01
CA THR A 90 -15.77 0.53 0.45
C THR A 90 -14.92 -0.58 1.01
N ASN A 91 -14.73 -1.67 0.25
CA ASN A 91 -13.96 -2.84 0.68
C ASN A 91 -13.02 -3.33 -0.42
N PRO A 92 -11.84 -3.88 -0.07
CA PRO A 92 -10.96 -4.52 -1.04
C PRO A 92 -11.68 -5.72 -1.71
N GLY A 93 -11.46 -5.90 -3.02
CA GLY A 93 -12.05 -6.99 -3.77
C GLY A 93 -13.56 -6.92 -4.02
N GLU A 94 -14.23 -5.82 -3.64
CA GLU A 94 -15.69 -5.64 -3.78
C GLU A 94 -16.17 -5.71 -5.23
N VAL A 95 -15.34 -5.23 -6.17
CA VAL A 95 -15.66 -5.21 -7.60
C VAL A 95 -14.49 -5.71 -8.45
N GLN A 96 -14.81 -6.32 -9.60
CA GLN A 96 -13.79 -6.69 -10.58
C GLN A 96 -13.28 -5.45 -11.34
N PRO A 97 -12.05 -5.48 -11.88
CA PRO A 97 -11.54 -4.43 -12.73
C PRO A 97 -12.45 -4.19 -13.96
N TYR A 98 -12.45 -2.97 -14.46
CA TYR A 98 -13.24 -2.56 -15.63
C TYR A 98 -12.63 -2.98 -16.96
N THR A 99 -11.31 -3.23 -16.99
CA THR A 99 -10.56 -3.57 -18.21
C THR A 99 -9.91 -4.94 -18.10
N TRP A 100 -9.61 -5.55 -19.25
CA TRP A 100 -8.83 -6.78 -19.32
C TRP A 100 -7.43 -6.61 -18.71
N GLU A 101 -6.80 -5.45 -18.93
CA GLU A 101 -5.50 -5.12 -18.36
C GLU A 101 -5.56 -5.10 -16.81
N GLY A 102 -6.64 -4.56 -16.26
CA GLY A 102 -6.87 -4.58 -14.81
C GLY A 102 -7.02 -6.01 -14.28
N CYS A 103 -7.73 -6.89 -15.01
CA CYS A 103 -7.85 -8.31 -14.67
C CYS A 103 -6.48 -9.03 -14.73
N VAL A 104 -5.67 -8.71 -15.73
CA VAL A 104 -4.29 -9.24 -15.85
C VAL A 104 -3.43 -8.78 -14.67
N VAL A 105 -3.49 -7.51 -14.29
CA VAL A 105 -2.75 -6.99 -13.11
C VAL A 105 -3.14 -7.75 -11.85
N LYS A 106 -4.45 -7.93 -11.60
CA LYS A 106 -4.98 -8.67 -10.46
C LYS A 106 -4.42 -10.09 -10.34
N ILE A 107 -4.35 -10.82 -11.46
CA ILE A 107 -3.80 -12.18 -11.48
C ILE A 107 -2.27 -12.18 -11.40
N SER A 108 -1.60 -11.23 -12.06
CA SER A 108 -0.14 -11.13 -12.04
C SER A 108 0.40 -10.88 -10.64
N ASP A 109 -0.27 -10.03 -9.88
CA ASP A 109 0.04 -9.79 -8.46
C ASP A 109 -0.06 -11.09 -7.66
N LYS A 110 -1.18 -11.82 -7.81
CA LYS A 110 -1.37 -13.14 -7.16
C LYS A 110 -0.24 -14.12 -7.46
N ILE A 111 0.24 -14.19 -8.72
CA ILE A 111 1.33 -15.07 -9.12
C ILE A 111 2.67 -14.63 -8.49
N ALA A 112 2.91 -13.33 -8.43
CA ALA A 112 4.21 -12.77 -8.08
C ALA A 112 4.66 -13.11 -6.66
N TYR A 113 3.74 -13.06 -5.68
CA TYR A 113 4.10 -13.29 -4.28
C TYR A 113 4.17 -14.78 -3.88
N LEU A 114 3.50 -15.72 -4.60
CA LEU A 114 3.38 -17.11 -4.17
C LEU A 114 4.71 -17.78 -3.85
N GLY A 115 5.68 -17.69 -4.76
CA GLY A 115 7.00 -18.28 -4.56
C GLY A 115 7.95 -17.36 -3.81
N ARG A 116 7.81 -16.06 -4.01
CA ARG A 116 8.67 -15.06 -3.40
C ARG A 116 8.61 -15.09 -1.88
N ASP A 117 7.42 -15.19 -1.33
CA ASP A 117 7.19 -15.25 0.11
C ASP A 117 7.86 -16.47 0.75
N ILE A 118 7.91 -17.61 0.04
CA ILE A 118 8.61 -18.81 0.51
C ILE A 118 10.12 -18.56 0.58
N GLU A 119 10.71 -17.95 -0.47
CA GLU A 119 12.14 -17.65 -0.51
C GLU A 119 12.53 -16.64 0.57
N ASP A 120 11.75 -15.58 0.73
CA ASP A 120 11.98 -14.56 1.75
C ASP A 120 11.78 -15.12 3.17
N ALA A 121 10.75 -15.94 3.39
CA ALA A 121 10.54 -16.62 4.68
C ALA A 121 11.69 -17.56 5.06
N LEU A 122 12.28 -18.24 4.07
CA LEU A 122 13.47 -19.06 4.29
C LEU A 122 14.69 -18.20 4.62
N LEU A 123 14.92 -17.13 3.87
CA LEU A 123 16.01 -16.18 4.09
C LEU A 123 15.94 -15.56 5.49
N LEU A 124 14.75 -15.15 5.91
CA LEU A 124 14.46 -14.57 7.22
C LEU A 124 14.38 -15.62 8.34
N LYS A 125 14.57 -16.90 8.02
CA LYS A 125 14.49 -18.04 8.96
C LYS A 125 13.12 -18.14 9.66
N ILE A 126 12.07 -17.67 9.02
CA ILE A 126 10.68 -17.86 9.46
C ILE A 126 10.31 -19.32 9.32
N ILE A 127 10.59 -19.90 8.15
CA ILE A 127 10.48 -21.32 7.87
C ILE A 127 11.87 -21.97 7.83
N SER A 128 11.91 -23.28 7.98
CA SER A 128 13.11 -24.10 7.94
C SER A 128 13.28 -24.79 6.57
N ARG A 129 14.47 -25.37 6.34
CA ARG A 129 14.69 -26.24 5.16
C ARG A 129 13.82 -27.51 5.18
N ASP A 130 13.40 -27.97 6.35
CA ASP A 130 12.52 -29.13 6.47
C ASP A 130 11.09 -28.80 6.02
N ASP A 131 10.61 -27.57 6.26
CA ASP A 131 9.33 -27.10 5.74
C ASP A 131 9.31 -27.06 4.20
N LEU A 132 10.46 -26.81 3.55
CA LEU A 132 10.56 -26.85 2.09
C LEU A 132 10.27 -28.26 1.50
N ARG A 133 10.43 -29.33 2.26
CA ARG A 133 10.05 -30.69 1.79
C ARG A 133 8.57 -30.77 1.45
N GLU A 134 7.73 -30.07 2.21
CA GLU A 134 6.31 -29.99 1.92
C GLU A 134 6.07 -29.22 0.61
N VAL A 135 6.75 -28.11 0.38
CA VAL A 135 6.68 -27.34 -0.87
C VAL A 135 7.13 -28.16 -2.07
N TYR A 136 8.24 -28.90 -1.94
CA TYR A 136 8.70 -29.82 -3.00
C TYR A 136 7.71 -30.96 -3.25
N ALA A 137 7.13 -31.53 -2.21
CA ALA A 137 6.11 -32.56 -2.34
C ALA A 137 4.87 -32.04 -3.07
N LEU A 138 4.43 -30.80 -2.77
CA LEU A 138 3.37 -30.13 -3.51
C LEU A 138 3.76 -29.94 -4.97
N GLY A 139 4.96 -29.42 -5.28
CA GLY A 139 5.44 -29.29 -6.64
C GLY A 139 5.43 -30.61 -7.42
N HIS A 140 5.98 -31.67 -6.83
CA HIS A 140 6.00 -32.99 -7.46
C HIS A 140 4.59 -33.55 -7.72
N LYS A 141 3.65 -33.32 -6.82
CA LYS A 141 2.24 -33.70 -6.99
C LYS A 141 1.63 -33.08 -8.26
N TYR A 142 2.08 -31.87 -8.62
CA TYR A 142 1.63 -31.12 -9.78
C TYR A 142 2.67 -31.13 -10.94
N GLY A 143 3.49 -32.18 -11.02
CA GLY A 143 4.39 -32.43 -12.13
C GLY A 143 5.67 -31.60 -12.19
N GLN A 144 5.96 -30.79 -11.15
CA GLN A 144 7.14 -29.92 -11.13
C GLN A 144 8.34 -30.66 -10.53
N LYS A 145 9.48 -30.59 -11.22
CA LYS A 145 10.77 -31.17 -10.74
C LYS A 145 11.50 -30.27 -9.75
N THR A 146 11.27 -28.97 -9.86
CA THR A 146 11.90 -27.94 -9.04
C THR A 146 10.82 -26.92 -8.64
N VAL A 147 10.89 -26.42 -7.43
CA VAL A 147 9.96 -25.41 -6.94
C VAL A 147 10.78 -24.22 -6.42
N ASN A 148 10.76 -23.12 -7.17
CA ASN A 148 11.27 -21.82 -6.78
C ASN A 148 10.42 -20.73 -7.47
N THR A 149 10.59 -19.47 -7.07
CA THR A 149 9.81 -18.34 -7.60
C THR A 149 9.77 -18.31 -9.13
N SER A 150 10.94 -18.43 -9.78
CA SER A 150 11.02 -18.34 -11.25
C SER A 150 10.27 -19.47 -11.95
N VAL A 151 10.37 -20.71 -11.42
CA VAL A 151 9.67 -21.87 -11.98
C VAL A 151 8.17 -21.74 -11.76
N ILE A 152 7.73 -21.37 -10.57
CA ILE A 152 6.30 -21.15 -10.27
C ILE A 152 5.73 -20.08 -11.22
N MET A 153 6.39 -18.92 -11.33
CA MET A 153 5.93 -17.84 -12.22
C MET A 153 5.87 -18.30 -13.69
N HIS A 154 6.91 -18.98 -14.19
CA HIS A 154 6.96 -19.46 -15.57
C HIS A 154 5.81 -20.42 -15.88
N GLU A 155 5.61 -21.42 -15.03
CA GLU A 155 4.56 -22.42 -15.18
C GLU A 155 3.15 -21.81 -15.11
N LEU A 156 2.93 -20.91 -14.15
CA LEU A 156 1.63 -20.27 -13.99
C LEU A 156 1.33 -19.28 -15.12
N MET A 157 2.33 -18.52 -15.60
CA MET A 157 2.14 -17.63 -16.76
C MET A 157 1.84 -18.41 -18.04
N GLY A 158 2.56 -19.53 -18.28
CA GLY A 158 2.30 -20.39 -19.44
C GLY A 158 0.87 -20.95 -19.42
N ASP A 159 0.48 -21.56 -18.29
CA ASP A 159 -0.85 -22.11 -18.11
C ASP A 159 -1.96 -21.04 -18.27
N LEU A 160 -1.73 -19.83 -17.71
CA LEU A 160 -2.67 -18.72 -17.82
C LEU A 160 -2.89 -18.30 -19.27
N VAL A 161 -1.82 -18.20 -20.07
CA VAL A 161 -1.91 -17.85 -21.49
C VAL A 161 -2.66 -18.92 -22.28
N GLU A 162 -2.44 -20.20 -21.99
CA GLU A 162 -3.08 -21.33 -22.67
C GLU A 162 -4.58 -21.47 -22.35
N ASN A 163 -5.00 -21.11 -21.14
CA ASN A 163 -6.36 -21.33 -20.64
C ASN A 163 -7.26 -20.08 -20.66
N SER A 164 -6.67 -18.89 -20.84
CA SER A 164 -7.45 -17.65 -20.92
C SER A 164 -8.02 -17.41 -22.31
N SER A 165 -9.25 -16.93 -22.37
CA SER A 165 -9.91 -16.49 -23.59
C SER A 165 -11.02 -15.47 -23.28
N VAL A 166 -11.60 -14.87 -24.30
CA VAL A 166 -12.74 -13.95 -24.15
C VAL A 166 -13.94 -14.69 -23.52
N GLU A 167 -14.09 -15.99 -23.81
CA GLU A 167 -15.17 -16.84 -23.32
C GLU A 167 -14.90 -17.34 -21.89
N ASN A 168 -13.65 -17.64 -21.56
CA ASN A 168 -13.28 -18.24 -20.28
C ASN A 168 -12.80 -17.21 -19.24
N GLY A 169 -12.58 -15.96 -19.65
CA GLY A 169 -11.94 -14.96 -18.81
C GLY A 169 -10.44 -15.21 -18.66
N ILE A 170 -9.80 -14.50 -17.75
CA ILE A 170 -8.42 -14.75 -17.32
C ILE A 170 -8.44 -15.96 -16.37
N SER A 171 -7.95 -17.11 -16.85
CA SER A 171 -8.15 -18.41 -16.18
C SER A 171 -6.91 -19.26 -16.14
N PHE A 172 -6.78 -20.03 -15.06
CA PHE A 172 -5.87 -21.17 -14.95
C PHE A 172 -6.58 -22.47 -15.31
N SER A 173 -5.82 -23.49 -15.71
CA SER A 173 -6.30 -24.85 -15.68
C SER A 173 -6.69 -25.25 -14.24
N ARG A 174 -7.58 -26.24 -14.10
CA ARG A 174 -7.98 -26.73 -12.78
C ARG A 174 -6.79 -27.27 -11.98
N GLU A 175 -5.82 -27.87 -12.66
CA GLU A 175 -4.61 -28.40 -12.03
C GLU A 175 -3.76 -27.26 -11.41
N LYS A 176 -3.50 -26.20 -12.19
CA LYS A 176 -2.70 -25.06 -11.69
C LYS A 176 -3.45 -24.23 -10.64
N GLN A 177 -4.77 -24.11 -10.75
CA GLN A 177 -5.57 -23.48 -9.68
C GLN A 177 -5.41 -24.26 -8.36
N ASN A 178 -5.52 -25.60 -8.37
CA ASN A 178 -5.31 -26.42 -7.18
C ASN A 178 -3.87 -26.32 -6.62
N PHE A 179 -2.88 -26.14 -7.49
CA PHE A 179 -1.50 -25.90 -7.07
C PHE A 179 -1.37 -24.55 -6.37
N ILE A 180 -1.93 -23.47 -6.94
CA ILE A 180 -1.96 -22.13 -6.33
C ILE A 180 -2.58 -22.20 -4.94
N ASP A 181 -3.75 -22.82 -4.81
CA ASP A 181 -4.47 -22.93 -3.54
C ASP A 181 -3.65 -23.69 -2.50
N SER A 182 -2.93 -24.74 -2.92
CA SER A 182 -2.05 -25.50 -2.04
C SER A 182 -0.86 -24.68 -1.54
N ILE A 183 -0.22 -23.88 -2.41
CA ILE A 183 0.88 -22.98 -2.03
C ILE A 183 0.35 -21.84 -1.14
N LYS A 184 -0.80 -21.23 -1.47
CA LYS A 184 -1.44 -20.22 -0.61
C LYS A 184 -1.69 -20.75 0.79
N LYS A 185 -2.25 -21.96 0.88
CA LYS A 185 -2.48 -22.62 2.18
C LYS A 185 -1.17 -22.80 2.96
N PHE A 186 -0.12 -23.30 2.32
CA PHE A 186 1.20 -23.42 2.94
C PHE A 186 1.72 -22.07 3.44
N ASN A 187 1.69 -21.02 2.61
CA ASN A 187 2.15 -19.68 2.98
C ASN A 187 1.34 -19.15 4.18
N TYR A 188 0.03 -19.34 4.18
CA TYR A 188 -0.83 -18.91 5.28
C TYR A 188 -0.50 -19.60 6.59
N GLU A 189 -0.37 -20.94 6.58
CA GLU A 189 -0.13 -21.75 7.77
C GLU A 189 1.30 -21.61 8.32
N LYS A 190 2.31 -21.57 7.45
CA LYS A 190 3.72 -21.62 7.85
C LYS A 190 4.40 -20.27 7.93
N ILE A 191 3.94 -19.29 7.12
CA ILE A 191 4.56 -17.97 7.01
C ILE A 191 3.72 -16.94 7.75
N TYR A 192 2.53 -16.60 7.25
CA TYR A 192 1.79 -15.44 7.74
C TYR A 192 1.27 -15.60 9.18
N ASN A 193 0.95 -16.82 9.62
CA ASN A 193 0.54 -17.11 10.99
C ASN A 193 1.72 -17.45 11.92
N ASN A 194 2.97 -17.32 11.47
CA ASN A 194 4.12 -17.68 12.29
C ASN A 194 4.30 -16.71 13.48
N GLU A 195 4.51 -17.25 14.67
CA GLU A 195 4.70 -16.47 15.90
C GLU A 195 5.88 -15.50 15.84
N LYS A 196 6.90 -15.77 15.02
CA LYS A 196 8.06 -14.89 14.83
C LYS A 196 7.65 -13.49 14.33
N PHE A 197 6.53 -13.38 13.62
CA PHE A 197 6.00 -12.09 13.22
C PHE A 197 5.44 -11.25 14.38
N SER A 198 5.21 -11.83 15.56
CA SER A 198 4.70 -11.09 16.71
C SER A 198 5.62 -9.95 17.15
N TYR A 199 6.94 -10.15 17.11
CA TYR A 199 7.92 -9.10 17.41
C TYR A 199 7.94 -8.00 16.36
N TYR A 200 7.85 -8.39 15.08
CA TYR A 200 7.78 -7.45 13.97
C TYR A 200 6.52 -6.58 14.06
N ARG A 201 5.37 -7.17 14.36
CA ARG A 201 4.10 -6.46 14.57
C ARG A 201 4.21 -5.44 15.71
N ARG A 202 4.80 -5.85 16.83
CA ARG A 202 5.02 -4.94 17.97
C ARG A 202 5.91 -3.77 17.60
N TYR A 203 6.98 -4.04 16.85
CA TYR A 203 7.90 -3.00 16.42
C TYR A 203 7.21 -2.03 15.44
N ALA A 204 6.55 -2.53 14.41
CA ALA A 204 5.79 -1.71 13.47
C ALA A 204 4.74 -0.85 14.17
N ASN A 205 4.01 -1.45 15.13
CA ASN A 205 3.02 -0.73 15.93
C ASN A 205 3.66 0.41 16.74
N LEU A 206 4.78 0.14 17.40
CA LEU A 206 5.51 1.16 18.17
C LEU A 206 5.95 2.31 17.26
N VAL A 207 6.54 2.01 16.11
CA VAL A 207 7.05 3.01 15.17
C VAL A 207 5.92 3.89 14.64
N ILE A 208 4.87 3.29 14.08
CA ILE A 208 3.76 4.03 13.45
C ILE A 208 3.00 4.88 14.47
N ASN A 209 2.62 4.30 15.61
CA ASN A 209 1.89 5.06 16.63
C ASN A 209 2.74 6.18 17.23
N SER A 210 4.05 5.97 17.47
CA SER A 210 4.92 7.03 17.98
C SER A 210 5.01 8.21 17.02
N ILE A 211 5.12 7.97 15.70
CA ILE A 211 5.13 9.04 14.71
C ILE A 211 3.78 9.75 14.68
N PHE A 212 2.67 8.98 14.65
CA PHE A 212 1.32 9.55 14.63
C PHE A 212 1.06 10.44 15.85
N GLU A 213 1.33 9.93 17.05
CA GLU A 213 1.10 10.65 18.31
C GLU A 213 1.98 11.90 18.42
N GLU A 214 3.24 11.82 17.99
CA GLU A 214 4.13 12.99 18.01
C GLU A 214 3.62 14.08 17.08
N LEU A 215 3.29 13.75 15.83
CA LEU A 215 2.79 14.72 14.89
C LEU A 215 1.43 15.30 15.31
N PHE A 216 0.59 14.49 15.93
CA PHE A 216 -0.73 14.95 16.40
C PHE A 216 -0.66 16.02 17.51
N LYS A 217 0.39 16.06 18.33
CA LYS A 217 0.59 17.10 19.36
C LYS A 217 0.62 18.53 18.84
N TYR A 218 0.91 18.67 17.55
CA TYR A 218 1.00 19.99 16.92
C TYR A 218 -0.34 20.54 16.45
N TYR A 219 -1.42 19.75 16.52
CA TYR A 219 -2.72 20.23 16.08
C TYR A 219 -3.15 21.47 16.86
N ASP A 220 -3.47 22.54 16.15
CA ASP A 220 -3.95 23.82 16.68
C ASP A 220 -4.75 24.57 15.60
N LYS A 221 -5.64 23.87 14.91
CA LYS A 221 -6.46 24.41 13.80
C LYS A 221 -5.59 25.14 12.78
N GLU A 222 -5.98 26.33 12.36
CA GLU A 222 -5.26 27.17 11.39
C GLU A 222 -3.84 27.53 11.84
N ASN A 223 -3.57 27.49 13.15
CA ASN A 223 -2.25 27.82 13.70
C ASN A 223 -1.27 26.64 13.72
N THR A 224 -1.70 25.45 13.29
CA THR A 224 -0.89 24.22 13.30
C THR A 224 0.45 24.40 12.60
N ILE A 225 0.48 25.00 11.43
CA ILE A 225 1.73 25.20 10.66
C ILE A 225 2.71 26.13 11.41
N ASN A 226 2.20 27.19 12.05
CA ASN A 226 3.03 28.09 12.87
C ASN A 226 3.59 27.37 14.10
N LYS A 227 2.82 26.47 14.71
CA LYS A 227 3.25 25.68 15.85
C LYS A 227 4.36 24.68 15.46
N LEU A 228 4.24 24.02 14.30
CA LEU A 228 5.32 23.22 13.73
C LEU A 228 6.58 24.05 13.49
N GLN A 229 6.45 25.24 12.89
CA GLN A 229 7.59 26.12 12.64
C GLN A 229 8.26 26.58 13.93
N ALA A 230 7.50 26.95 14.93
CA ALA A 230 8.03 27.41 16.23
C ALA A 230 8.83 26.29 16.96
N ASP A 231 8.49 25.04 16.77
CA ASP A 231 9.27 23.92 17.30
C ASP A 231 10.57 23.72 16.51
N ILE A 232 10.51 23.80 15.18
CA ILE A 232 11.68 23.72 14.29
C ILE A 232 12.70 24.81 14.65
N ASP A 233 12.23 26.04 14.92
CA ASP A 233 13.09 27.18 15.28
C ASP A 233 13.78 26.99 16.64
N LYS A 234 13.14 26.26 17.56
CA LYS A 234 13.72 25.96 18.90
C LYS A 234 14.72 24.84 18.85
N LYS A 235 14.36 23.73 18.22
CA LYS A 235 15.16 22.54 18.09
C LYS A 235 14.83 21.91 16.73
N TYR A 236 15.76 22.00 15.79
CA TYR A 236 15.57 21.33 14.51
C TYR A 236 15.37 19.85 14.73
N ARG A 237 14.21 19.35 14.28
CA ARG A 237 13.87 17.92 14.20
C ARG A 237 13.49 17.60 12.76
N PHE A 238 14.20 16.63 12.19
CA PHE A 238 14.01 16.26 10.80
C PHE A 238 12.57 15.86 10.50
N VAL A 239 11.95 14.99 11.33
CA VAL A 239 10.57 14.51 11.08
C VAL A 239 9.55 15.66 11.09
N ILE A 240 9.70 16.64 11.98
CA ILE A 240 8.78 17.77 12.09
C ILE A 240 8.96 18.72 10.91
N SER A 241 10.22 18.99 10.53
CA SER A 241 10.55 19.83 9.38
C SER A 241 10.07 19.22 8.07
N ASP A 242 10.27 17.92 7.90
CA ASP A 242 9.86 17.20 6.70
C ASP A 242 8.34 17.11 6.59
N PHE A 243 7.65 16.76 7.69
CA PHE A 243 6.18 16.77 7.73
C PHE A 243 5.60 18.15 7.43
N LYS A 244 6.16 19.23 8.01
CA LYS A 244 5.74 20.60 7.67
C LYS A 244 5.90 20.87 6.16
N GLY A 245 7.09 20.57 5.62
CA GLY A 245 7.37 20.77 4.19
C GLY A 245 6.47 19.93 3.26
N TRP A 246 6.01 18.77 3.75
CA TRP A 246 5.08 17.92 3.02
C TRP A 246 3.63 18.44 3.09
N ILE A 247 3.10 18.71 4.30
CA ILE A 247 1.69 19.06 4.51
C ILE A 247 1.30 20.39 3.85
N ILE A 248 2.19 21.40 3.86
CA ILE A 248 1.90 22.71 3.24
C ILE A 248 1.63 22.62 1.74
N LYS A 249 2.10 21.58 1.06
CA LYS A 249 1.79 21.36 -0.37
C LYS A 249 0.30 21.17 -0.62
N TYR A 250 -0.44 20.68 0.37
CA TYR A 250 -1.84 20.28 0.28
C TYR A 250 -2.78 21.15 1.12
N CYS A 251 -2.25 22.19 1.77
CA CYS A 251 -3.02 23.19 2.50
C CYS A 251 -3.27 24.45 1.65
N ASP A 252 -4.27 25.24 2.05
CA ASP A 252 -4.50 26.57 1.49
C ASP A 252 -3.34 27.51 1.85
N GLU A 253 -2.97 28.40 0.94
CA GLU A 253 -1.83 29.32 1.11
C GLU A 253 -2.03 30.33 2.27
N SER A 254 -3.25 30.47 2.77
CA SER A 254 -3.57 31.34 3.91
C SER A 254 -2.97 30.91 5.25
N VAL A 255 -2.63 29.60 5.39
CA VAL A 255 -2.17 29.03 6.67
C VAL A 255 -0.65 28.93 6.81
N PHE A 256 0.11 29.34 5.78
CA PHE A 256 1.58 29.31 5.82
C PHE A 256 2.19 30.44 4.98
N ASN A 257 3.50 30.69 5.16
CA ASN A 257 4.20 31.66 4.33
C ASN A 257 4.57 31.04 2.98
N THR A 258 4.06 31.60 1.88
CA THR A 258 4.30 31.09 0.51
C THR A 258 5.79 31.04 0.12
N LYS A 259 6.67 31.81 0.82
CA LYS A 259 8.13 31.69 0.65
C LYS A 259 8.70 30.36 1.08
N ASP A 260 7.94 29.56 1.84
CA ASP A 260 8.31 28.19 2.24
C ASP A 260 8.17 27.18 1.08
N LEU A 261 7.45 27.55 0.01
CA LEU A 261 7.30 26.73 -1.19
C LEU A 261 8.44 27.02 -2.18
N LYS A 262 9.08 25.94 -2.64
CA LYS A 262 10.11 26.03 -3.68
C LYS A 262 9.53 26.14 -5.10
N ASN A 263 8.32 25.63 -5.30
CA ASN A 263 7.67 25.49 -6.60
C ASN A 263 6.25 26.04 -6.55
N SER A 264 5.72 26.47 -7.68
CA SER A 264 4.29 26.76 -7.81
C SER A 264 3.48 25.49 -7.74
N LEU A 265 2.39 25.50 -6.99
CA LEU A 265 1.54 24.35 -6.72
C LEU A 265 0.16 24.55 -7.35
N ASN A 266 -0.13 23.74 -8.37
CA ASN A 266 -1.42 23.70 -9.08
C ASN A 266 -2.25 22.44 -8.71
N ASN A 267 -2.01 21.88 -7.54
CA ASN A 267 -2.69 20.70 -7.04
C ASN A 267 -3.93 21.02 -6.20
N VAL A 268 -4.76 20.02 -5.97
CA VAL A 268 -5.91 20.12 -5.09
C VAL A 268 -5.46 20.28 -3.63
N LYS A 269 -6.00 21.27 -2.92
CA LYS A 269 -5.70 21.57 -1.52
C LYS A 269 -6.60 20.74 -0.60
N ILE A 270 -6.26 19.48 -0.42
CA ILE A 270 -7.12 18.47 0.24
C ILE A 270 -7.25 18.65 1.76
N TYR A 271 -6.38 19.43 2.39
CA TYR A 271 -6.45 19.69 3.83
C TYR A 271 -6.96 21.11 4.17
N GLY A 272 -7.19 21.94 3.15
CA GLY A 272 -7.72 23.30 3.34
C GLY A 272 -6.92 24.09 4.37
N THR A 273 -7.60 24.68 5.33
CA THR A 273 -7.00 25.48 6.41
C THR A 273 -6.73 24.69 7.69
N LEU A 274 -6.82 23.35 7.70
CA LEU A 274 -6.61 22.48 8.86
C LEU A 274 -7.57 22.73 10.04
N GLN A 275 -8.75 23.27 9.80
CA GLN A 275 -9.69 23.61 10.88
C GLN A 275 -10.23 22.38 11.62
N SER A 276 -10.38 21.24 10.92
CA SER A 276 -10.87 19.99 11.52
C SER A 276 -9.71 19.15 12.03
N GLU A 277 -9.83 18.67 13.26
CA GLU A 277 -8.91 17.69 13.84
C GLU A 277 -8.85 16.40 13.01
N GLU A 278 -9.99 15.96 12.49
CA GLU A 278 -10.10 14.80 11.62
C GLU A 278 -9.27 14.98 10.33
N ILE A 279 -9.35 16.15 9.68
CA ILE A 279 -8.56 16.47 8.48
C ILE A 279 -7.06 16.41 8.79
N TYR A 280 -6.64 16.91 9.95
CA TYR A 280 -5.23 16.84 10.34
C TYR A 280 -4.77 15.40 10.62
N LYS A 281 -5.62 14.58 11.25
CA LYS A 281 -5.35 13.15 11.44
C LYS A 281 -5.25 12.41 10.09
N VAL A 282 -6.12 12.74 9.12
CA VAL A 282 -6.00 12.24 7.75
C VAL A 282 -4.65 12.62 7.15
N ALA A 283 -4.22 13.87 7.32
CA ALA A 283 -2.91 14.32 6.81
C ALA A 283 -1.74 13.52 7.41
N ILE A 284 -1.79 13.21 8.71
CA ILE A 284 -0.75 12.38 9.34
C ILE A 284 -0.78 10.95 8.81
N VAL A 285 -1.97 10.34 8.65
CA VAL A 285 -2.11 8.99 8.07
C VAL A 285 -1.58 8.96 6.64
N ASP A 286 -1.94 9.94 5.81
CA ASP A 286 -1.44 10.06 4.43
C ASP A 286 0.10 10.17 4.42
N TYR A 287 0.68 10.99 5.28
CA TYR A 287 2.13 11.16 5.38
C TYR A 287 2.84 9.85 5.78
N ILE A 288 2.32 9.16 6.81
CA ILE A 288 2.89 7.87 7.26
C ILE A 288 2.71 6.81 6.18
N SER A 289 1.57 6.78 5.49
CA SER A 289 1.29 5.80 4.44
C SER A 289 2.22 5.91 3.22
N CYS A 290 2.77 7.10 2.98
CA CYS A 290 3.75 7.34 1.92
C CYS A 290 5.20 7.04 2.32
N MET A 291 5.46 6.59 3.57
CA MET A 291 6.82 6.27 4.03
C MET A 291 7.26 4.88 3.54
N THR A 292 8.56 4.74 3.28
CA THR A 292 9.21 3.43 3.27
C THR A 292 9.52 2.97 4.69
N ASP A 293 9.78 1.66 4.89
CA ASP A 293 10.20 1.11 6.19
C ASP A 293 11.41 1.84 6.76
N ALA A 294 12.44 2.01 5.92
CA ALA A 294 13.67 2.69 6.33
C ALA A 294 13.43 4.14 6.74
N TYR A 295 12.51 4.83 6.06
CA TYR A 295 12.16 6.20 6.39
C TYR A 295 11.37 6.30 7.70
N ALA A 296 10.38 5.44 7.91
CA ALA A 296 9.62 5.38 9.16
C ALA A 296 10.52 5.07 10.36
N ILE A 297 11.45 4.11 10.21
CA ILE A 297 12.44 3.77 11.23
C ILE A 297 13.36 4.96 11.52
N LYS A 298 13.82 5.70 10.50
CA LYS A 298 14.63 6.91 10.68
C LYS A 298 13.87 7.98 11.47
N CYS A 299 12.61 8.25 11.13
CA CYS A 299 11.76 9.18 11.86
C CYS A 299 11.60 8.75 13.33
N PHE A 300 11.27 7.48 13.57
CA PHE A 300 11.13 6.95 14.92
C PHE A 300 12.41 7.06 15.75
N ASN A 301 13.55 6.70 15.18
CA ASN A 301 14.84 6.80 15.88
C ASN A 301 15.16 8.22 16.29
N GLU A 302 14.81 9.23 15.49
CA GLU A 302 14.96 10.64 15.86
C GLU A 302 14.08 11.00 17.06
N LEU A 303 12.85 10.47 17.14
CA LEU A 303 11.93 10.77 18.23
C LEU A 303 12.41 10.24 19.59
N ILE A 304 13.14 9.12 19.58
CA ILE A 304 13.63 8.46 20.81
C ILE A 304 15.11 8.75 21.13
N SER A 305 15.85 9.43 20.22
CA SER A 305 17.25 9.81 20.46
C SER A 305 17.36 11.18 21.15
N PHE A 306 18.34 11.29 22.03
CA PHE A 306 18.64 12.53 22.80
C PHE A 306 19.62 13.41 22.04
#